data_a49a3385465a0c99f26c91c87b94dfc5
#
_entry.id   a49a3385465a0c99f26c91c87b94dfc5
#
_cell.length_a   1.000
_cell.length_b   1.000
_cell.length_c   1.000
_cell.angle_alpha   90.00
_cell.angle_beta   90.00
_cell.angle_gamma   90.00
#
_symmetry.space_group_name_H-M   'P 1'
#
loop_
_entity.id
_entity.type
_entity.pdbx_description
1 polymer ?
#
loop_
_entity_poly.entity_id
_entity_poly.type
_entity_poly.pdbx_seq_one_letter_code
_entity_poly.pdbx_strand_id
1 'polypeptide(L)'
;MPEILIAIDAEAENSGELIPASPAITPMVSALTQAISASPPAPPAPVRLISASSLSQPAIASALSAGEALLCPLTLNLPDTVSFLAQRIYQTCRDVPQLRRHVEQLGYATGAGEYWLPAVLTAKGPLYGEVISKPDYCSSQIAAETEIAAGDKNNSIAVNGKIYRQPAHVSDSWRQQLYELAYRLLRSLDAPPATYLVQFGFLGERICFDRLWPYPAAPAVASIGVQDPDLFSCHWYCLTGRPILDLTIPHSAEYEQHS
;
A
#
# COMPACT_ATOMS: atom_id res chain seq x y z
N MET A 1 1.82 25.03 -6.47
CA MET A 1 1.47 23.60 -6.49
C MET A 1 0.10 23.45 -5.84
N PRO A 2 -0.73 22.48 -6.25
CA PRO A 2 -2.00 22.22 -5.57
C PRO A 2 -1.78 21.86 -4.09
N GLU A 3 -2.77 22.14 -3.25
CA GLU A 3 -2.79 21.65 -1.87
C GLU A 3 -2.89 20.12 -1.87
N ILE A 4 -2.17 19.45 -0.97
CA ILE A 4 -2.24 17.97 -0.83
C ILE A 4 -3.20 17.64 0.31
N LEU A 5 -4.27 16.90 -0.02
CA LEU A 5 -5.25 16.43 0.95
C LEU A 5 -5.00 14.96 1.26
N ILE A 6 -4.53 14.64 2.46
CA ILE A 6 -4.42 13.26 2.93
C ILE A 6 -5.72 12.92 3.63
N ALA A 7 -6.52 12.02 3.03
CA ALA A 7 -7.79 11.59 3.61
C ALA A 7 -7.63 10.29 4.41
N ILE A 8 -8.13 10.29 5.63
CA ILE A 8 -8.04 9.16 6.57
C ILE A 8 -9.41 8.84 7.19
N ASP A 9 -9.53 7.63 7.75
CA ASP A 9 -10.61 7.32 8.68
C ASP A 9 -10.33 7.98 10.02
N ALA A 10 -11.06 9.04 10.32
CA ALA A 10 -10.93 9.80 11.55
C ALA A 10 -12.28 10.41 11.94
N GLU A 11 -12.48 10.54 13.24
CA GLU A 11 -13.55 11.36 13.82
C GLU A 11 -13.00 12.76 14.16
N ALA A 12 -13.82 13.78 13.96
CA ALA A 12 -13.48 15.13 14.35
C ALA A 12 -13.96 15.36 15.80
N GLU A 13 -13.07 15.72 16.69
CA GLU A 13 -13.44 16.20 18.01
C GLU A 13 -14.08 17.61 17.96
N ASN A 14 -14.73 17.99 19.05
CA ASN A 14 -15.26 19.35 19.23
C ASN A 14 -14.17 20.44 19.19
N SER A 15 -12.91 20.06 19.40
CA SER A 15 -11.72 20.91 19.28
C SER A 15 -11.28 21.16 17.82
N GLY A 16 -11.83 20.41 16.86
CA GLY A 16 -11.37 20.37 15.47
C GLY A 16 -10.17 19.45 15.24
N GLU A 17 -9.67 18.77 16.26
CA GLU A 17 -8.62 17.77 16.15
C GLU A 17 -9.17 16.49 15.56
N LEU A 18 -8.39 15.81 14.69
CA LEU A 18 -8.77 14.55 14.07
C LEU A 18 -8.22 13.38 14.89
N ILE A 19 -9.12 12.54 15.40
CA ILE A 19 -8.75 11.29 16.05
C ILE A 19 -8.77 10.17 15.01
N PRO A 20 -7.60 9.59 14.67
CA PRO A 20 -7.53 8.46 13.74
C PRO A 20 -8.33 7.27 14.26
N ALA A 21 -9.13 6.65 13.40
CA ALA A 21 -9.93 5.46 13.74
C ALA A 21 -9.05 4.22 14.07
N SER A 22 -7.75 4.29 13.78
CA SER A 22 -6.79 3.22 14.03
C SER A 22 -5.39 3.79 14.29
N PRO A 23 -4.65 3.28 15.29
CA PRO A 23 -3.25 3.68 15.52
C PRO A 23 -2.31 3.44 14.33
N ALA A 24 -2.68 2.56 13.38
CA ALA A 24 -1.91 2.35 12.14
C ALA A 24 -1.88 3.59 11.23
N ILE A 25 -2.87 4.45 11.33
CA ILE A 25 -3.00 5.64 10.47
C ILE A 25 -1.86 6.63 10.73
N THR A 26 -1.48 6.82 11.99
CA THR A 26 -0.44 7.79 12.37
C THR A 26 0.90 7.56 11.66
N PRO A 27 1.51 6.36 11.68
CA PRO A 27 2.76 6.11 10.95
C PRO A 27 2.58 6.20 9.43
N MET A 28 1.42 5.81 8.88
CA MET A 28 1.14 5.95 7.45
C MET A 28 1.11 7.42 7.02
N VAL A 29 0.40 8.28 7.77
CA VAL A 29 0.32 9.72 7.53
C VAL A 29 1.70 10.36 7.65
N SER A 30 2.45 10.01 8.71
CA SER A 30 3.80 10.52 8.93
C SER A 30 4.73 10.19 7.75
N ALA A 31 4.75 8.93 7.31
CA ALA A 31 5.58 8.50 6.19
C ALA A 31 5.21 9.19 4.87
N LEU A 32 3.92 9.28 4.57
CA LEU A 32 3.47 9.98 3.35
C LEU A 32 3.78 11.48 3.41
N THR A 33 3.58 12.13 4.54
CA THR A 33 3.94 13.55 4.74
C THR A 33 5.44 13.77 4.57
N GLN A 34 6.26 12.87 5.10
CA GLN A 34 7.72 12.91 4.93
C GLN A 34 8.10 12.75 3.45
N ALA A 35 7.50 11.80 2.73
CA ALA A 35 7.73 11.59 1.31
C ALA A 35 7.38 12.83 0.47
N ILE A 36 6.27 13.51 0.80
CA ILE A 36 5.86 14.76 0.16
C ILE A 36 6.88 15.86 0.44
N SER A 37 7.28 16.02 1.71
CA SER A 37 8.17 17.09 2.15
C SER A 37 9.60 16.93 1.62
N ALA A 38 10.08 15.71 1.48
CA ALA A 38 11.40 15.40 0.91
C ALA A 38 11.47 15.57 -0.61
N SER A 39 10.33 15.84 -1.26
CA SER A 39 10.25 15.89 -2.71
C SER A 39 10.39 17.31 -3.24
N PRO A 40 11.32 17.59 -4.22
CA PRO A 40 11.34 18.88 -4.91
C PRO A 40 10.06 19.09 -5.76
N PRO A 41 9.66 20.34 -6.08
CA PRO A 41 10.40 21.57 -5.78
C PRO A 41 10.17 22.09 -4.37
N ALA A 42 11.15 22.85 -3.88
CA ALA A 42 10.99 23.62 -2.64
C ALA A 42 10.38 25.01 -2.95
N PRO A 43 9.45 25.54 -2.10
CA PRO A 43 8.92 24.91 -0.90
C PRO A 43 7.98 23.75 -1.22
N PRO A 44 7.84 22.76 -0.30
CA PRO A 44 6.92 21.63 -0.47
C PRO A 44 5.47 22.15 -0.57
N ALA A 45 4.62 21.38 -1.26
CA ALA A 45 3.20 21.69 -1.32
C ALA A 45 2.59 21.67 0.09
N PRO A 46 1.63 22.54 0.41
CA PRO A 46 0.93 22.49 1.68
C PRO A 46 0.17 21.15 1.80
N VAL A 47 0.37 20.47 2.94
CA VAL A 47 -0.29 19.20 3.25
C VAL A 47 -1.35 19.44 4.31
N ARG A 48 -2.56 18.98 4.06
CA ARG A 48 -3.66 19.02 5.01
C ARG A 48 -4.23 17.61 5.22
N LEU A 49 -4.28 17.21 6.49
CA LEU A 49 -4.95 16.00 6.91
C LEU A 49 -6.45 16.26 7.05
N ILE A 50 -7.28 15.39 6.49
CA ILE A 50 -8.73 15.52 6.53
C ILE A 50 -9.39 14.18 6.85
N SER A 51 -10.55 14.22 7.51
CA SER A 51 -11.41 13.05 7.60
C SER A 51 -12.02 12.71 6.25
N ALA A 52 -12.11 11.43 5.92
CA ALA A 52 -12.77 10.97 4.70
C ALA A 52 -14.22 11.48 4.57
N SER A 53 -14.94 11.60 5.67
CA SER A 53 -16.30 12.16 5.70
C SER A 53 -16.35 13.64 5.29
N SER A 54 -15.30 14.41 5.55
CA SER A 54 -15.20 15.83 5.20
C SER A 54 -15.07 16.08 3.70
N LEU A 55 -14.71 15.05 2.91
CA LEU A 55 -14.62 15.15 1.45
C LEU A 55 -15.93 15.52 0.77
N SER A 56 -17.08 15.27 1.41
CA SER A 56 -18.40 15.67 0.89
C SER A 56 -18.67 17.18 1.03
N GLN A 57 -17.79 17.94 1.68
CA GLN A 57 -17.97 19.39 1.83
C GLN A 57 -17.80 20.09 0.47
N PRO A 58 -18.71 21.02 0.11
CA PRO A 58 -18.69 21.64 -1.22
C PRO A 58 -17.38 22.36 -1.56
N ALA A 59 -16.74 22.99 -0.56
CA ALA A 59 -15.47 23.68 -0.75
C ALA A 59 -14.34 22.70 -1.15
N ILE A 60 -14.26 21.53 -0.51
CA ILE A 60 -13.25 20.51 -0.81
C ILE A 60 -13.53 19.88 -2.18
N ALA A 61 -14.79 19.54 -2.46
CA ALA A 61 -15.19 18.97 -3.75
C ALA A 61 -14.89 19.95 -4.91
N SER A 62 -15.12 21.25 -4.70
CA SER A 62 -14.79 22.31 -5.68
C SER A 62 -13.28 22.39 -5.91
N ALA A 63 -12.46 22.43 -4.87
CA ALA A 63 -11.00 22.49 -4.97
C ALA A 63 -10.41 21.28 -5.71
N LEU A 64 -10.93 20.07 -5.45
CA LEU A 64 -10.54 18.86 -6.18
C LEU A 64 -10.92 18.94 -7.66
N SER A 65 -12.14 19.37 -7.97
CA SER A 65 -12.62 19.50 -9.35
C SER A 65 -11.90 20.59 -10.14
N ALA A 66 -11.47 21.66 -9.48
CA ALA A 66 -10.70 22.74 -10.07
C ALA A 66 -9.20 22.39 -10.25
N GLY A 67 -8.73 21.26 -9.73
CA GLY A 67 -7.30 20.90 -9.72
C GLY A 67 -6.45 21.75 -8.76
N GLU A 68 -7.09 22.47 -7.83
CA GLU A 68 -6.43 23.25 -6.79
C GLU A 68 -5.92 22.38 -5.64
N ALA A 69 -6.47 21.17 -5.50
CA ALA A 69 -6.07 20.17 -4.53
C ALA A 69 -5.82 18.81 -5.19
N LEU A 70 -4.85 18.06 -4.66
CA LEU A 70 -4.57 16.67 -4.98
C LEU A 70 -4.97 15.78 -3.82
N LEU A 71 -5.83 14.79 -4.07
CA LEU A 71 -6.29 13.85 -3.05
C LEU A 71 -5.37 12.63 -2.96
N CYS A 72 -4.88 12.34 -1.76
CA CYS A 72 -4.09 11.16 -1.40
C CYS A 72 -4.82 10.35 -0.31
N PRO A 73 -5.74 9.45 -0.67
CA PRO A 73 -6.50 8.70 0.33
C PRO A 73 -5.67 7.57 0.93
N LEU A 74 -5.70 7.45 2.25
CA LEU A 74 -5.19 6.31 3.02
C LEU A 74 -6.35 5.50 3.63
N THR A 75 -7.49 5.47 2.97
CA THR A 75 -8.70 4.74 3.34
C THR A 75 -9.51 4.34 2.11
N LEU A 76 -10.30 3.27 2.21
CA LEU A 76 -11.31 2.90 1.21
C LEU A 76 -12.68 3.54 1.49
N ASN A 77 -12.89 4.13 2.68
CA ASN A 77 -14.18 4.67 3.11
C ASN A 77 -14.42 6.10 2.56
N LEU A 78 -14.25 6.24 1.24
CA LEU A 78 -14.48 7.51 0.56
C LEU A 78 -15.96 7.67 0.17
N PRO A 79 -16.53 8.90 0.27
CA PRO A 79 -17.87 9.17 -0.25
C PRO A 79 -17.90 8.96 -1.77
N ASP A 80 -18.99 8.35 -2.27
CA ASP A 80 -19.14 8.07 -3.71
C ASP A 80 -19.25 9.35 -4.57
N THR A 81 -19.58 10.47 -3.95
CA THR A 81 -19.71 11.78 -4.59
C THR A 81 -18.37 12.47 -4.89
N VAL A 82 -17.28 11.95 -4.33
CA VAL A 82 -15.94 12.54 -4.51
C VAL A 82 -15.34 12.08 -5.83
N SER A 83 -15.10 13.04 -6.72
CA SER A 83 -14.46 12.76 -8.01
C SER A 83 -12.95 13.01 -7.93
N PHE A 84 -12.16 11.98 -8.26
CA PHE A 84 -10.71 12.05 -8.39
C PHE A 84 -10.21 10.95 -9.34
N LEU A 85 -8.98 11.07 -9.81
CA LEU A 85 -8.42 10.22 -10.87
C LEU A 85 -8.52 8.71 -10.56
N ALA A 86 -8.34 8.32 -9.30
CA ALA A 86 -8.35 6.93 -8.87
C ALA A 86 -9.70 6.44 -8.31
N GLN A 87 -10.79 7.23 -8.40
CA GLN A 87 -12.08 6.92 -7.79
C GLN A 87 -12.55 5.49 -8.10
N ARG A 88 -12.50 5.10 -9.38
CA ARG A 88 -12.99 3.80 -9.84
C ARG A 88 -12.26 2.63 -9.16
N ILE A 89 -10.93 2.70 -9.04
CA ILE A 89 -10.17 1.61 -8.41
C ILE A 89 -10.45 1.53 -6.91
N TYR A 90 -10.64 2.67 -6.22
CA TYR A 90 -11.02 2.67 -4.80
C TYR A 90 -12.40 2.05 -4.59
N GLN A 91 -13.39 2.38 -5.42
CA GLN A 91 -14.73 1.76 -5.38
C GLN A 91 -14.66 0.25 -5.63
N THR A 92 -13.89 -0.18 -6.62
CA THR A 92 -13.69 -1.61 -6.92
C THR A 92 -13.00 -2.34 -5.76
N CYS A 93 -11.99 -1.76 -5.13
CA CYS A 93 -11.27 -2.36 -4.00
C CYS A 93 -12.13 -2.43 -2.72
N ARG A 94 -13.11 -1.54 -2.57
CA ARG A 94 -14.07 -1.54 -1.46
C ARG A 94 -15.05 -2.71 -1.55
N ASP A 95 -15.47 -3.09 -2.76
CA ASP A 95 -16.35 -4.26 -2.99
C ASP A 95 -15.52 -5.55 -3.11
N VAL A 96 -15.03 -6.04 -1.96
CA VAL A 96 -14.20 -7.25 -1.91
C VAL A 96 -14.90 -8.48 -2.53
N PRO A 97 -16.20 -8.75 -2.30
CA PRO A 97 -16.89 -9.87 -2.96
C PRO A 97 -16.89 -9.77 -4.48
N GLN A 98 -17.12 -8.60 -5.05
CA GLN A 98 -17.10 -8.41 -6.50
C GLN A 98 -15.69 -8.52 -7.05
N LEU A 99 -14.69 -7.96 -6.36
CA LEU A 99 -13.29 -8.05 -6.75
C LEU A 99 -12.80 -9.50 -6.75
N ARG A 100 -13.18 -10.32 -5.75
CA ARG A 100 -12.86 -11.76 -5.72
C ARG A 100 -13.47 -12.50 -6.89
N ARG A 101 -14.75 -12.27 -7.21
CA ARG A 101 -15.38 -12.86 -8.42
C ARG A 101 -14.64 -12.48 -9.70
N HIS A 102 -14.17 -11.24 -9.79
CA HIS A 102 -13.36 -10.80 -10.93
C HIS A 102 -12.04 -11.57 -11.01
N VAL A 103 -11.35 -11.77 -9.89
CA VAL A 103 -10.09 -12.54 -9.81
C VAL A 103 -10.32 -14.02 -10.14
N GLU A 104 -11.44 -14.61 -9.73
CA GLU A 104 -11.83 -15.97 -10.12
C GLU A 104 -12.05 -16.09 -11.63
N GLN A 105 -12.64 -15.10 -12.28
CA GLN A 105 -12.77 -15.04 -13.73
C GLN A 105 -11.41 -14.92 -14.45
N LEU A 106 -10.39 -14.37 -13.81
CA LEU A 106 -9.02 -14.38 -14.31
C LEU A 106 -8.32 -15.74 -14.11
N GLY A 107 -8.97 -16.70 -13.45
CA GLY A 107 -8.46 -18.06 -13.25
C GLY A 107 -7.68 -18.27 -11.94
N TYR A 108 -7.78 -17.36 -10.98
CA TYR A 108 -7.09 -17.50 -9.69
C TYR A 108 -8.05 -17.90 -8.58
N ALA A 109 -7.53 -18.60 -7.56
CA ALA A 109 -8.28 -18.90 -6.34
C ALA A 109 -8.41 -17.65 -5.47
N THR A 110 -9.48 -17.59 -4.67
CA THR A 110 -9.70 -16.52 -3.69
C THR A 110 -9.83 -17.09 -2.27
N GLY A 111 -9.43 -16.32 -1.27
CA GLY A 111 -9.44 -16.73 0.13
C GLY A 111 -8.85 -15.67 1.03
N ALA A 112 -8.83 -15.94 2.34
CA ALA A 112 -8.16 -15.06 3.30
C ALA A 112 -6.64 -15.17 3.18
N GLY A 113 -5.93 -14.06 3.45
CA GLY A 113 -4.48 -14.04 3.40
C GLY A 113 -3.84 -13.04 4.35
N GLU A 114 -2.63 -13.36 4.79
CA GLU A 114 -1.83 -12.57 5.74
C GLU A 114 -0.46 -12.20 5.15
N TYR A 115 -0.38 -12.19 3.82
CA TYR A 115 0.76 -11.76 3.02
C TYR A 115 0.35 -10.64 2.10
N TRP A 116 1.28 -9.73 1.81
CA TRP A 116 1.06 -8.60 0.91
C TRP A 116 2.22 -8.52 -0.07
N LEU A 117 1.90 -8.55 -1.37
CA LEU A 117 2.85 -8.22 -2.42
C LEU A 117 2.72 -6.72 -2.72
N PRO A 118 3.75 -5.90 -2.47
CA PRO A 118 3.80 -4.55 -2.98
C PRO A 118 3.97 -4.54 -4.50
N ALA A 119 3.04 -3.86 -5.18
CA ALA A 119 3.09 -3.63 -6.61
C ALA A 119 3.05 -2.13 -6.87
N VAL A 120 4.19 -1.56 -7.22
CA VAL A 120 4.34 -0.14 -7.53
C VAL A 120 4.12 0.05 -9.02
N LEU A 121 2.91 0.46 -9.39
CA LEU A 121 2.55 0.68 -10.79
C LEU A 121 3.02 2.06 -11.24
N THR A 122 4.09 2.09 -12.02
CA THR A 122 4.62 3.31 -12.63
C THR A 122 4.06 3.51 -14.03
N ALA A 123 4.28 4.69 -14.62
CA ALA A 123 3.93 4.95 -16.02
C ALA A 123 4.65 4.02 -17.03
N LYS A 124 5.75 3.37 -16.62
CA LYS A 124 6.52 2.43 -17.46
C LYS A 124 6.15 0.97 -17.21
N GLY A 125 5.32 0.69 -16.22
CA GLY A 125 4.92 -0.66 -15.81
C GLY A 125 5.11 -0.88 -14.31
N PRO A 126 4.76 -2.09 -13.81
CA PRO A 126 4.87 -2.41 -12.41
C PRO A 126 6.31 -2.73 -12.00
N LEU A 127 6.69 -2.27 -10.80
CA LEU A 127 7.81 -2.77 -10.02
C LEU A 127 7.24 -3.53 -8.84
N TYR A 128 7.88 -4.63 -8.45
CA TYR A 128 7.43 -5.46 -7.34
C TYR A 128 8.40 -5.37 -6.18
N GLY A 129 7.89 -5.00 -5.00
CA GLY A 129 8.65 -5.04 -3.77
C GLY A 129 8.68 -6.43 -3.16
N GLU A 130 9.54 -6.61 -2.15
CA GLU A 130 9.57 -7.84 -1.37
C GLU A 130 8.27 -8.03 -0.59
N VAL A 131 7.84 -9.28 -0.48
CA VAL A 131 6.60 -9.64 0.22
C VAL A 131 6.66 -9.20 1.69
N ILE A 132 5.53 -8.70 2.17
CA ILE A 132 5.30 -8.37 3.57
C ILE A 132 4.46 -9.49 4.19
N SER A 133 4.76 -9.89 5.42
CA SER A 133 4.00 -10.92 6.15
C SER A 133 3.71 -10.50 7.58
N LYS A 134 2.77 -11.22 8.23
CA LYS A 134 2.67 -11.27 9.68
C LYS A 134 3.54 -12.41 10.22
N PRO A 135 4.37 -12.20 11.25
CA PRO A 135 5.26 -13.22 11.81
C PRO A 135 4.54 -14.45 12.35
N ASP A 136 3.39 -14.27 12.98
CA ASP A 136 2.64 -15.36 13.63
C ASP A 136 2.06 -16.38 12.63
N TYR A 137 1.98 -16.03 11.36
CA TYR A 137 1.45 -16.90 10.30
C TYR A 137 2.52 -17.82 9.69
N CYS A 138 3.79 -17.47 9.85
CA CYS A 138 4.92 -18.24 9.30
C CYS A 138 5.12 -19.61 9.99
N SER A 139 4.60 -19.79 11.21
CA SER A 139 4.95 -20.95 12.03
C SER A 139 3.97 -22.11 11.96
N SER A 140 2.75 -21.95 11.42
CA SER A 140 1.73 -22.99 11.58
C SER A 140 1.22 -23.68 10.29
N GLN A 141 1.41 -23.11 9.11
CA GLN A 141 0.90 -23.74 7.89
C GLN A 141 1.90 -23.93 6.74
N ILE A 142 3.07 -23.32 6.79
CA ILE A 142 4.04 -23.35 5.68
C ILE A 142 5.31 -24.12 6.05
N ALA A 143 5.49 -24.48 7.32
CA ALA A 143 6.69 -25.17 7.83
C ALA A 143 6.90 -26.59 7.27
N ALA A 144 5.96 -27.13 6.52
CA ALA A 144 6.07 -28.49 6.00
C ALA A 144 6.62 -28.57 4.56
N GLU A 145 6.47 -27.53 3.73
CA GLU A 145 6.81 -27.65 2.29
C GLU A 145 7.33 -26.36 1.61
N THR A 146 7.39 -25.22 2.28
CA THR A 146 7.90 -23.99 1.66
C THR A 146 9.00 -23.41 2.55
N GLU A 147 10.23 -23.32 2.04
CA GLU A 147 11.34 -22.61 2.69
C GLU A 147 11.03 -21.09 2.73
N ILE A 148 10.16 -20.67 3.64
CA ILE A 148 10.11 -19.28 4.05
C ILE A 148 11.17 -19.15 5.14
N ALA A 149 12.37 -18.79 4.74
CA ALA A 149 13.44 -18.45 5.67
C ALA A 149 12.93 -17.34 6.60
N ALA A 150 13.05 -17.53 7.90
CA ALA A 150 12.79 -16.49 8.88
C ALA A 150 13.79 -15.35 8.62
N GLY A 151 13.34 -14.30 7.94
CA GLY A 151 14.14 -13.09 7.76
C GLY A 151 14.53 -12.49 9.11
N ASP A 152 15.54 -11.65 9.10
CA ASP A 152 16.14 -11.04 10.29
C ASP A 152 15.08 -10.45 11.21
N LYS A 153 15.11 -10.82 12.50
CA LYS A 153 14.13 -10.40 13.53
C LYS A 153 14.10 -8.87 13.72
N ASN A 154 15.13 -8.18 13.24
CA ASN A 154 15.28 -6.73 13.40
C ASN A 154 14.38 -5.90 12.47
N ASN A 155 13.81 -6.49 11.40
CA ASN A 155 12.98 -5.79 10.42
C ASN A 155 11.47 -5.93 10.68
N SER A 156 11.05 -5.99 11.93
CA SER A 156 9.64 -6.13 12.31
C SER A 156 9.12 -4.85 12.92
N ILE A 157 8.03 -4.31 12.39
CA ILE A 157 7.37 -3.12 12.92
C ILE A 157 5.99 -3.50 13.46
N ALA A 158 5.72 -3.13 14.71
CA ALA A 158 4.42 -3.34 15.33
C ALA A 158 3.48 -2.16 15.05
N VAL A 159 2.33 -2.44 14.46
CA VAL A 159 1.27 -1.48 14.21
C VAL A 159 -0.05 -2.05 14.71
N ASN A 160 -0.74 -1.39 15.63
CA ASN A 160 -1.97 -1.89 16.27
C ASN A 160 -1.80 -3.26 16.96
N GLY A 161 -0.67 -3.53 17.60
CA GLY A 161 -0.39 -4.85 18.15
C GLY A 161 -0.16 -5.95 17.10
N LYS A 162 -0.27 -5.62 15.81
CA LYS A 162 0.11 -6.49 14.70
C LYS A 162 1.53 -6.15 14.28
N ILE A 163 2.36 -7.16 14.21
CA ILE A 163 3.73 -7.01 13.72
C ILE A 163 3.71 -7.28 12.22
N TYR A 164 4.38 -6.45 11.44
CA TYR A 164 4.62 -6.66 10.01
C TYR A 164 6.11 -6.79 9.76
N ARG A 165 6.49 -7.65 8.83
CA ARG A 165 7.88 -7.91 8.48
C ARG A 165 8.06 -7.81 6.97
N GLN A 166 9.15 -7.17 6.56
CA GLN A 166 9.67 -7.15 5.18
C GLN A 166 11.21 -7.29 5.23
N PRO A 167 11.83 -8.13 4.40
CA PRO A 167 11.22 -9.05 3.46
C PRO A 167 10.65 -10.32 4.11
N ALA A 168 9.58 -10.86 3.53
CA ALA A 168 9.20 -12.25 3.73
C ALA A 168 9.63 -13.02 2.47
N HIS A 169 10.61 -13.92 2.63
CA HIS A 169 11.16 -14.65 1.50
C HIS A 169 10.16 -15.70 1.00
N VAL A 170 9.83 -15.62 -0.27
CA VAL A 170 9.06 -16.62 -1.02
C VAL A 170 9.90 -17.15 -2.16
N SER A 171 9.71 -18.42 -2.54
CA SER A 171 10.44 -19.03 -3.65
C SER A 171 10.17 -18.29 -4.98
N ASP A 172 11.11 -18.39 -5.92
CA ASP A 172 10.99 -17.74 -7.22
C ASP A 172 9.76 -18.20 -8.00
N SER A 173 9.37 -19.47 -7.85
CA SER A 173 8.15 -19.99 -8.48
C SER A 173 6.88 -19.30 -7.96
N TRP A 174 6.81 -18.99 -6.66
CA TRP A 174 5.71 -18.23 -6.07
C TRP A 174 5.76 -16.76 -6.46
N ARG A 175 6.96 -16.17 -6.51
CA ARG A 175 7.13 -14.77 -6.97
C ARG A 175 6.59 -14.58 -8.38
N GLN A 176 6.91 -15.47 -9.30
CA GLN A 176 6.44 -15.38 -10.69
C GLN A 176 4.90 -15.44 -10.77
N GLN A 177 4.27 -16.36 -10.03
CA GLN A 177 2.82 -16.47 -10.00
C GLN A 177 2.16 -15.21 -9.37
N LEU A 178 2.76 -14.66 -8.32
CA LEU A 178 2.29 -13.44 -7.67
C LEU A 178 2.41 -12.22 -8.60
N TYR A 179 3.52 -12.10 -9.32
CA TYR A 179 3.73 -11.02 -10.28
C TYR A 179 2.75 -11.11 -11.44
N GLU A 180 2.49 -12.32 -11.94
CA GLU A 180 1.49 -12.53 -12.98
C GLU A 180 0.09 -12.17 -12.50
N LEU A 181 -0.31 -12.64 -11.30
CA LEU A 181 -1.59 -12.27 -10.69
C LEU A 181 -1.73 -10.75 -10.57
N ALA A 182 -0.74 -10.08 -9.98
CA ALA A 182 -0.76 -8.63 -9.77
C ALA A 182 -0.83 -7.88 -11.12
N TYR A 183 -0.03 -8.27 -12.10
CA TYR A 183 -0.02 -7.67 -13.43
C TYR A 183 -1.38 -7.79 -14.12
N ARG A 184 -1.92 -9.01 -14.19
CA ARG A 184 -3.21 -9.27 -14.84
C ARG A 184 -4.35 -8.54 -14.15
N LEU A 185 -4.35 -8.54 -12.80
CA LEU A 185 -5.35 -7.85 -12.01
C LEU A 185 -5.32 -6.35 -12.25
N LEU A 186 -4.16 -5.69 -12.05
CA LEU A 186 -4.03 -4.24 -12.20
C LEU A 186 -4.36 -3.79 -13.62
N ARG A 187 -3.95 -4.56 -14.62
CA ARG A 187 -4.27 -4.27 -16.03
C ARG A 187 -5.76 -4.43 -16.32
N SER A 188 -6.42 -5.47 -15.81
CA SER A 188 -7.86 -5.69 -16.03
C SER A 188 -8.75 -4.65 -15.37
N LEU A 189 -8.23 -3.96 -14.35
CA LEU A 189 -8.93 -2.89 -13.63
C LEU A 189 -8.62 -1.49 -14.17
N ASP A 190 -7.79 -1.36 -15.22
CA ASP A 190 -7.28 -0.07 -15.70
C ASP A 190 -6.69 0.76 -14.55
N ALA A 191 -5.92 0.12 -13.69
CA ALA A 191 -5.39 0.72 -12.48
C ALA A 191 -4.45 1.89 -12.80
N PRO A 192 -4.64 3.09 -12.21
CA PRO A 192 -3.74 4.22 -12.41
C PRO A 192 -2.40 4.02 -11.69
N PRO A 193 -1.35 4.78 -12.05
CA PRO A 193 -0.07 4.74 -11.33
C PRO A 193 -0.25 5.02 -9.84
N ALA A 194 0.17 4.06 -9.01
CA ALA A 194 0.12 4.14 -7.55
C ALA A 194 0.91 2.95 -6.93
N THR A 195 1.08 2.96 -5.62
CA THR A 195 1.48 1.77 -4.86
C THR A 195 0.25 0.97 -4.47
N TYR A 196 0.22 -0.28 -4.87
CA TYR A 196 -0.81 -1.26 -4.53
C TYR A 196 -0.25 -2.31 -3.57
N LEU A 197 -1.11 -2.82 -2.68
CA LEU A 197 -0.80 -4.03 -1.92
C LEU A 197 -1.78 -5.13 -2.33
N VAL A 198 -1.27 -6.17 -2.97
CA VAL A 198 -2.05 -7.37 -3.28
C VAL A 198 -1.99 -8.29 -2.07
N GLN A 199 -3.10 -8.39 -1.34
CA GLN A 199 -3.20 -9.28 -0.18
C GLN A 199 -3.54 -10.70 -0.64
N PHE A 200 -2.79 -11.68 -0.15
CA PHE A 200 -2.92 -13.07 -0.55
C PHE A 200 -2.59 -14.04 0.58
N GLY A 201 -2.96 -15.28 0.39
CA GLY A 201 -2.60 -16.42 1.22
C GLY A 201 -2.24 -17.63 0.38
N PHE A 202 -1.99 -18.76 1.04
CA PHE A 202 -1.73 -20.04 0.41
C PHE A 202 -2.81 -21.06 0.82
N LEU A 203 -3.25 -21.86 -0.13
CA LEU A 203 -4.13 -23.00 0.08
C LEU A 203 -3.49 -24.23 -0.59
N GLY A 204 -2.70 -25.00 0.18
CA GLY A 204 -1.78 -25.98 -0.37
C GLY A 204 -0.81 -25.34 -1.34
N GLU A 205 -0.67 -25.90 -2.52
CA GLU A 205 0.20 -25.39 -3.61
C GLU A 205 -0.45 -24.28 -4.46
N ARG A 206 -1.40 -23.52 -3.94
CA ARG A 206 -2.11 -22.48 -4.71
C ARG A 206 -2.11 -21.16 -3.97
N ILE A 207 -1.84 -20.07 -4.70
CA ILE A 207 -2.05 -18.72 -4.20
C ILE A 207 -3.55 -18.44 -4.18
N CYS A 208 -4.01 -17.86 -3.06
CA CYS A 208 -5.37 -17.37 -2.90
C CYS A 208 -5.34 -15.85 -2.74
N PHE A 209 -5.98 -15.14 -3.65
CA PHE A 209 -6.16 -13.70 -3.55
C PHE A 209 -7.17 -13.37 -2.45
N ASP A 210 -6.84 -12.41 -1.58
CA ASP A 210 -7.77 -11.89 -0.57
C ASP A 210 -8.40 -10.57 -1.03
N ARG A 211 -7.60 -9.51 -1.18
CA ARG A 211 -8.04 -8.18 -1.58
C ARG A 211 -6.90 -7.34 -2.17
N LEU A 212 -7.28 -6.21 -2.75
CA LEU A 212 -6.37 -5.20 -3.27
C LEU A 212 -6.53 -3.91 -2.47
N TRP A 213 -5.41 -3.30 -2.09
CA TRP A 213 -5.35 -1.98 -1.49
C TRP A 213 -4.74 -1.01 -2.50
N PRO A 214 -5.44 0.05 -2.92
CA PRO A 214 -4.96 0.99 -3.94
C PRO A 214 -4.09 2.12 -3.35
N TYR A 215 -3.52 1.89 -2.18
CA TYR A 215 -2.61 2.78 -1.47
C TYR A 215 -1.73 1.95 -0.51
N PRO A 216 -0.62 2.52 0.01
CA PRO A 216 0.23 1.85 0.99
C PRO A 216 -0.50 1.75 2.34
N ALA A 217 -1.29 0.67 2.51
CA ALA A 217 -2.05 0.39 3.72
C ALA A 217 -1.13 0.00 4.89
N ALA A 218 -1.69 -0.29 6.07
CA ALA A 218 -0.94 -0.56 7.30
C ALA A 218 0.27 -1.51 7.14
N PRO A 219 0.22 -2.60 6.34
CA PRO A 219 1.39 -3.45 6.15
C PRO A 219 2.58 -2.74 5.50
N ALA A 220 2.32 -1.71 4.68
CA ALA A 220 3.39 -0.94 4.01
C ALA A 220 4.33 -0.23 4.98
N VAL A 221 3.92 -0.02 6.23
CA VAL A 221 4.78 0.57 7.28
C VAL A 221 6.06 -0.25 7.47
N ALA A 222 6.02 -1.57 7.18
CA ALA A 222 7.20 -2.42 7.23
C ALA A 222 8.30 -2.04 6.22
N SER A 223 7.97 -1.26 5.19
CA SER A 223 8.97 -0.80 4.21
C SER A 223 9.82 0.38 4.70
N ILE A 224 9.37 1.08 5.76
CA ILE A 224 10.05 2.28 6.27
C ILE A 224 11.39 1.90 6.88
N GLY A 225 12.48 2.47 6.35
CA GLY A 225 13.84 2.16 6.79
C GLY A 225 14.37 0.79 6.35
N VAL A 226 13.57 0.02 5.60
CA VAL A 226 13.92 -1.31 5.08
C VAL A 226 14.09 -1.30 3.57
N GLN A 227 13.25 -0.57 2.87
CA GLN A 227 13.24 -0.47 1.40
C GLN A 227 13.51 0.97 0.96
N ASP A 228 14.26 1.14 -0.12
CA ASP A 228 14.53 2.44 -0.73
C ASP A 228 14.15 2.44 -2.23
N PRO A 229 13.28 3.36 -2.67
CA PRO A 229 12.40 4.19 -1.83
C PRO A 229 11.34 3.34 -1.11
N ASP A 230 10.90 3.77 0.09
CA ASP A 230 9.82 3.11 0.82
C ASP A 230 8.48 3.21 0.07
N LEU A 231 7.48 2.41 0.46
CA LEU A 231 6.23 2.31 -0.28
C LEU A 231 5.38 3.59 -0.26
N PHE A 232 5.54 4.47 0.73
CA PHE A 232 4.86 5.77 0.78
C PHE A 232 5.52 6.76 -0.17
N SER A 233 6.84 6.76 -0.22
CA SER A 233 7.63 7.51 -1.20
C SER A 233 7.30 7.05 -2.63
N CYS A 234 7.24 5.74 -2.86
CA CYS A 234 6.81 5.17 -4.14
C CYS A 234 5.41 5.64 -4.55
N HIS A 235 4.46 5.62 -3.61
CA HIS A 235 3.10 6.08 -3.87
C HIS A 235 3.07 7.54 -4.29
N TRP A 236 3.75 8.41 -3.55
CA TRP A 236 3.88 9.82 -3.90
C TRP A 236 4.53 10.04 -5.26
N TYR A 237 5.60 9.30 -5.58
CA TYR A 237 6.25 9.41 -6.89
C TYR A 237 5.33 8.97 -8.03
N CYS A 238 4.56 7.90 -7.86
CA CYS A 238 3.56 7.49 -8.84
C CYS A 238 2.49 8.57 -9.06
N LEU A 239 1.92 9.14 -7.99
CA LEU A 239 0.88 10.18 -8.08
C LEU A 239 1.39 11.46 -8.76
N THR A 240 2.68 11.76 -8.64
CA THR A 240 3.30 12.97 -9.20
C THR A 240 4.04 12.72 -10.51
N GLY A 241 3.99 11.50 -11.04
CA GLY A 241 4.66 11.12 -12.29
C GLY A 241 6.20 11.11 -12.20
N ARG A 242 6.77 11.03 -10.99
CA ARG A 242 8.21 10.95 -10.79
C ARG A 242 8.71 9.54 -11.12
N PRO A 243 9.87 9.43 -11.80
CA PRO A 243 10.41 8.13 -12.15
C PRO A 243 10.90 7.39 -10.89
N ILE A 244 10.59 6.10 -10.84
CA ILE A 244 11.19 5.15 -9.90
C ILE A 244 12.00 4.18 -10.75
N LEU A 245 13.29 4.05 -10.44
CA LEU A 245 14.20 3.22 -11.22
C LEU A 245 14.19 1.78 -10.74
N ASP A 246 14.19 1.59 -9.44
CA ASP A 246 14.23 0.27 -8.80
C ASP A 246 13.68 0.35 -7.38
N LEU A 247 13.40 -0.81 -6.78
CA LEU A 247 13.05 -0.98 -5.37
C LEU A 247 14.15 -1.85 -4.73
N THR A 248 14.92 -1.27 -3.83
CA THR A 248 16.04 -1.98 -3.22
C THR A 248 15.85 -2.15 -1.73
N ILE A 249 16.31 -3.26 -1.18
CA ILE A 249 16.50 -3.44 0.26
C ILE A 249 18.00 -3.32 0.49
N PRO A 250 18.47 -2.20 1.09
CA PRO A 250 19.89 -2.03 1.38
C PRO A 250 20.35 -3.16 2.32
N HIS A 251 21.41 -3.84 1.95
CA HIS A 251 22.06 -4.78 2.87
C HIS A 251 22.63 -3.96 4.03
N SER A 252 22.20 -4.24 5.25
CA SER A 252 22.86 -3.67 6.42
C SER A 252 24.33 -4.09 6.41
N ALA A 253 25.23 -3.11 6.44
CA ALA A 253 26.69 -3.30 6.36
C ALA A 253 27.30 -4.02 7.58
N GLU A 254 26.52 -4.73 8.38
CA GLU A 254 26.97 -5.44 9.58
C GLU A 254 27.59 -6.81 9.33
N TYR A 255 27.63 -7.29 8.08
CA TYR A 255 28.23 -8.60 7.76
C TYR A 255 29.72 -8.58 7.38
N GLU A 256 30.40 -7.42 7.37
CA GLU A 256 31.82 -7.34 6.97
C GLU A 256 32.84 -7.36 8.12
N GLN A 257 32.49 -7.72 9.34
CA GLN A 257 33.45 -7.75 10.44
C GLN A 257 33.66 -9.11 11.10
N HIS A 258 33.62 -10.21 10.38
CA HIS A 258 34.21 -11.47 10.88
C HIS A 258 34.69 -12.33 9.70
N SER A 259 35.88 -12.00 9.22
CA SER A 259 36.78 -12.90 8.47
C SER A 259 38.19 -12.78 9.01
#